data_3c57d4f7b897d0f397bb92004e5a7f1f
#
_entry.id   3c57d4f7b897d0f397bb92004e5a7f1f
#
_cell.length_a   1.000
_cell.length_b   1.000
_cell.length_c   1.000
_cell.angle_alpha   90.00
_cell.angle_beta   90.00
_cell.angle_gamma   90.00
#
_symmetry.space_group_name_H-M   'P 1'
#
loop_
_entity.id
_entity.type
_entity.pdbx_description
1 polymer ?
#
loop_
_entity_poly.entity_id
_entity_poly.type
_entity_poly.pdbx_seq_one_letter_code
_entity_poly.pdbx_strand_id
1 'polypeptide(L)'
;GRLHISRELFASDAVMTEGLTVRRASIGSTKNSRRVTMEFGDFPYFAVWSPYKDFDVPFTCLEPWSTLPDGTHLDHAIENKQGIRRLAPGESETLAFRTTITE
;
A
#
# COMPACT_ATOMS: atom_id res chain seq x y z
N GLY A 1 7.80 6.66 10.96
CA GLY A 1 7.07 5.86 11.95
C GLY A 1 7.40 4.38 11.86
N ARG A 2 6.96 3.62 12.85
CA ARG A 2 7.11 2.15 12.90
C ARG A 2 5.77 1.55 13.29
N LEU A 3 5.36 0.49 12.61
CA LEU A 3 4.19 -0.31 12.94
C LEU A 3 4.63 -1.72 13.35
N HIS A 4 3.98 -2.25 14.36
CA HIS A 4 4.12 -3.66 14.74
C HIS A 4 3.03 -4.46 14.05
N ILE A 5 3.42 -5.51 13.32
CA ILE A 5 2.46 -6.39 12.65
C ILE A 5 1.81 -7.29 13.71
N SER A 6 0.52 -7.12 13.88
CA SER A 6 -0.32 -7.90 14.81
C SER A 6 -1.70 -8.15 14.21
N ARG A 7 -2.50 -9.01 14.83
CA ARG A 7 -3.89 -9.25 14.41
C ARG A 7 -4.74 -7.98 14.52
N GLU A 8 -4.56 -7.24 15.59
CA GLU A 8 -5.32 -6.02 15.90
C GLU A 8 -5.03 -4.91 14.89
N LEU A 9 -3.82 -4.88 14.33
CA LEU A 9 -3.44 -3.90 13.31
C LEU A 9 -4.36 -3.96 12.09
N PHE A 10 -4.84 -5.14 11.73
CA PHE A 10 -5.69 -5.39 10.57
C PHE A 10 -7.16 -5.62 10.92
N ALA A 11 -7.59 -5.30 12.15
CA ALA A 11 -8.96 -5.51 12.59
C ALA A 11 -10.00 -4.78 11.71
N SER A 12 -9.62 -3.63 11.17
CA SER A 12 -10.45 -2.81 10.27
C SER A 12 -9.95 -2.85 8.82
N ASP A 13 -9.33 -3.99 8.39
CA ASP A 13 -8.78 -4.15 7.04
C ASP A 13 -7.37 -3.55 6.88
N ALA A 14 -6.97 -3.18 5.66
CA ALA A 14 -5.65 -2.62 5.36
C ALA A 14 -5.35 -1.34 6.13
N VAL A 15 -4.12 -1.19 6.57
CA VAL A 15 -3.62 0.07 7.11
C VAL A 15 -3.11 0.92 5.96
N MET A 16 -3.87 1.93 5.60
CA MET A 16 -3.55 2.85 4.51
C MET A 16 -2.91 4.13 5.04
N THR A 17 -1.95 4.65 4.30
CA THR A 17 -1.27 5.93 4.56
C THR A 17 -1.32 6.82 3.31
N GLU A 18 -1.44 8.12 3.54
CA GLU A 18 -1.37 9.15 2.52
C GLU A 18 -0.46 10.30 2.97
N GLY A 19 -0.08 11.16 2.03
CA GLY A 19 0.70 12.37 2.35
C GLY A 19 2.11 12.10 2.86
N LEU A 20 2.67 10.92 2.62
CA LEU A 20 4.01 10.59 3.04
C LEU A 20 5.05 11.44 2.30
N THR A 21 5.89 12.16 3.04
CA THR A 21 7.01 12.93 2.49
C THR A 21 8.13 12.01 2.00
N VAL A 22 8.33 10.87 2.67
CA VAL A 22 9.26 9.82 2.27
C VAL A 22 8.45 8.61 1.80
N ARG A 23 8.46 8.38 0.49
CA ARG A 23 7.70 7.27 -0.13
C ARG A 23 8.55 6.00 -0.18
N ARG A 24 8.83 5.50 1.01
CA ARG A 24 9.62 4.30 1.24
C ARG A 24 9.11 3.58 2.49
N ALA A 25 8.89 2.29 2.38
CA ALA A 25 8.51 1.41 3.48
C ALA A 25 9.42 0.19 3.54
N SER A 26 9.66 -0.30 4.73
CA SER A 26 10.44 -1.53 4.95
C SER A 26 9.72 -2.44 5.93
N ILE A 27 9.70 -3.72 5.61
CA ILE A 27 9.27 -4.77 6.54
C ILE A 27 10.46 -5.65 6.89
N GLY A 28 10.55 -6.06 8.13
CA GLY A 28 11.60 -6.94 8.61
C GLY A 28 11.17 -7.71 9.86
N SER A 29 11.92 -8.73 10.21
CA SER A 29 11.69 -9.53 11.39
C SER A 29 12.58 -9.04 12.54
N THR A 30 12.13 -9.24 13.76
CA THR A 30 12.96 -9.11 14.97
C THR A 30 13.85 -10.34 15.21
N LYS A 31 13.62 -11.43 14.47
CA LYS A 31 14.32 -12.71 14.63
C LYS A 31 15.56 -12.85 13.74
N ASN A 32 15.70 -12.02 12.72
CA ASN A 32 16.82 -12.05 11.78
C ASN A 32 17.01 -10.68 11.11
N SER A 33 18.08 -10.55 10.31
CA SER A 33 18.42 -9.31 9.59
C SER A 33 17.66 -9.10 8.27
N ARG A 34 16.91 -10.09 7.82
CA ARG A 34 16.20 -10.02 6.53
C ARG A 34 15.21 -8.87 6.49
N ARG A 35 15.21 -8.17 5.38
CA ARG A 35 14.37 -7.00 5.18
C ARG A 35 13.93 -6.89 3.73
N VAL A 36 12.69 -6.50 3.53
CA VAL A 36 12.16 -6.08 2.25
C VAL A 36 11.87 -4.59 2.33
N THR A 37 12.42 -3.82 1.41
CA THR A 37 12.21 -2.37 1.30
C THR A 37 11.55 -2.07 -0.03
N MET A 38 10.47 -1.29 0.00
CA MET A 38 9.77 -0.80 -1.19
C MET A 38 9.87 0.72 -1.27
N GLU A 39 10.31 1.22 -2.43
CA GLU A 39 10.30 2.63 -2.81
C GLU A 39 9.20 2.83 -3.84
N PHE A 40 8.27 3.77 -3.58
CA PHE A 40 7.03 3.93 -4.35
C PHE A 40 6.74 5.40 -4.68
N GLY A 41 7.75 6.11 -5.18
CA GLY A 41 7.69 7.55 -5.47
C GLY A 41 6.51 7.98 -6.34
N ASP A 42 6.10 7.15 -7.29
CA ASP A 42 5.02 7.44 -8.24
C ASP A 42 3.61 7.22 -7.67
N PHE A 43 3.51 6.67 -6.44
CA PHE A 43 2.22 6.32 -5.83
C PHE A 43 1.91 7.27 -4.67
N PRO A 44 0.72 7.91 -4.66
CA PRO A 44 0.34 8.82 -3.58
C PRO A 44 -0.04 8.12 -2.28
N TYR A 45 -0.46 6.86 -2.35
CA TYR A 45 -0.92 6.07 -1.22
C TYR A 45 -0.08 4.82 -1.03
N PHE A 46 -0.03 4.34 0.19
CA PHE A 46 0.62 3.08 0.52
C PHE A 46 -0.19 2.34 1.58
N ALA A 47 -0.48 1.08 1.32
CA ALA A 47 -1.17 0.24 2.26
C ALA A 47 -0.33 -0.96 2.69
N VAL A 48 -0.59 -1.42 3.89
CA VAL A 48 -0.08 -2.67 4.44
C VAL A 48 -1.28 -3.52 4.81
N TRP A 49 -1.29 -4.76 4.37
CA TRP A 49 -2.39 -5.67 4.62
C TRP A 49 -1.94 -7.09 4.90
N SER A 50 -2.72 -7.81 5.71
CA SER A 50 -2.60 -9.23 5.91
C SER A 50 -3.97 -9.78 6.35
N PRO A 51 -4.39 -10.97 5.90
CA PRO A 51 -5.57 -11.65 6.42
C PRO A 51 -5.34 -12.23 7.83
N TYR A 52 -4.30 -11.78 8.53
CA TYR A 52 -3.87 -12.27 9.84
C TYR A 52 -4.95 -12.15 10.93
N LYS A 53 -5.93 -11.25 10.76
CA LYS A 53 -7.09 -11.14 11.67
C LYS A 53 -7.95 -12.41 11.65
N ASP A 54 -8.09 -13.05 10.48
CA ASP A 54 -8.99 -14.17 10.26
C ASP A 54 -8.25 -15.51 10.22
N PHE A 55 -6.99 -15.50 9.80
CA PHE A 55 -6.18 -16.69 9.58
C PHE A 55 -4.76 -16.52 10.10
N ASP A 56 -4.14 -17.60 10.55
CA ASP A 56 -2.70 -17.64 10.83
C ASP A 56 -1.92 -17.84 9.52
N VAL A 57 -1.68 -16.73 8.83
CA VAL A 57 -0.94 -16.73 7.57
C VAL A 57 0.40 -16.02 7.74
N PRO A 58 1.49 -16.57 7.18
CA PRO A 58 2.82 -16.03 7.36
C PRO A 58 3.20 -14.99 6.28
N PHE A 59 2.27 -14.13 5.87
CA PHE A 59 2.57 -13.11 4.88
C PHE A 59 1.94 -11.75 5.21
N THR A 60 2.54 -10.72 4.66
CA THR A 60 2.06 -9.34 4.71
C THR A 60 2.26 -8.73 3.33
N CYS A 61 1.25 -8.05 2.84
CA CYS A 61 1.30 -7.33 1.57
C CYS A 61 1.81 -5.90 1.79
N LEU A 62 2.66 -5.45 0.88
CA LEU A 62 3.11 -4.07 0.75
C LEU A 62 2.54 -3.52 -0.55
N GLU A 63 1.64 -2.55 -0.45
CA GLU A 63 0.74 -2.19 -1.54
C GLU A 63 0.85 -0.70 -1.87
N PRO A 64 1.61 -0.30 -2.91
CA PRO A 64 1.52 1.05 -3.44
C PRO A 64 0.24 1.21 -4.24
N TRP A 65 -0.57 2.24 -3.90
CA TRP A 65 -1.84 2.50 -4.57
C TRP A 65 -1.81 3.83 -5.33
N SER A 66 -2.33 3.83 -6.54
CA SER A 66 -2.50 5.04 -7.35
C SER A 66 -3.79 5.79 -7.03
N THR A 67 -4.78 5.10 -6.50
CA THR A 67 -6.09 5.62 -6.10
C THR A 67 -6.60 4.88 -4.87
N LEU A 68 -7.60 5.42 -4.20
CA LEU A 68 -8.22 4.79 -3.05
C LEU A 68 -9.36 3.84 -3.44
N PRO A 69 -9.72 2.86 -2.59
CA PRO A 69 -10.98 2.14 -2.71
C PRO A 69 -12.18 3.08 -2.74
N ASP A 70 -13.29 2.59 -3.25
CA ASP A 70 -14.53 3.35 -3.24
C ASP A 70 -15.10 3.48 -1.82
N GLY A 71 -15.72 4.60 -1.51
CA GLY A 71 -16.24 4.89 -0.18
C GLY A 71 -17.77 5.03 -0.20
N THR A 72 -18.41 4.74 0.94
CA THR A 72 -19.86 4.81 1.09
C THR A 72 -20.45 6.21 0.93
N HIS A 73 -19.61 7.24 1.01
CA HIS A 73 -19.97 8.66 0.83
C HIS A 73 -19.79 9.15 -0.61
N LEU A 74 -19.34 8.29 -1.52
CA LEU A 74 -19.10 8.60 -2.92
C LEU A 74 -20.32 8.22 -3.78
N ASP A 75 -20.42 8.80 -4.96
CA ASP A 75 -21.49 8.55 -5.93
C ASP A 75 -21.28 7.26 -6.75
N HIS A 76 -20.18 6.55 -6.50
CA HIS A 76 -19.72 5.34 -7.21
C HIS A 76 -19.46 5.54 -8.71
N ALA A 77 -19.41 6.78 -9.19
CA ALA A 77 -18.96 7.10 -10.53
C ALA A 77 -17.43 7.09 -10.58
N ILE A 78 -16.88 6.26 -11.46
CA ILE A 78 -15.41 6.11 -11.57
C ILE A 78 -14.72 7.43 -11.90
N GLU A 79 -15.39 8.30 -12.63
CA GLU A 79 -14.89 9.61 -13.04
C GLU A 79 -14.63 10.56 -11.85
N ASN A 80 -15.35 10.35 -10.74
CA ASN A 80 -15.30 11.18 -9.54
C ASN A 80 -14.44 10.53 -8.43
N LYS A 81 -13.90 9.37 -8.69
CA LYS A 81 -13.08 8.64 -7.71
C LYS A 81 -11.81 9.41 -7.36
N GLN A 82 -11.51 9.54 -6.07
CA GLN A 82 -10.30 10.20 -5.60
C GLN A 82 -9.03 9.54 -6.16
N GLY A 83 -8.16 10.34 -6.77
CA GLY A 83 -6.91 9.87 -7.35
C GLY A 83 -7.05 9.18 -8.70
N ILE A 84 -8.27 9.14 -9.28
CA ILE A 84 -8.47 8.57 -10.62
C ILE A 84 -7.62 9.30 -11.65
N ARG A 85 -7.04 8.55 -12.56
CA ARG A 85 -6.23 9.07 -13.67
C ARG A 85 -7.00 8.92 -14.97
N ARG A 86 -6.87 9.91 -15.83
CA ARG A 86 -7.52 9.94 -17.14
C ARG A 86 -6.45 10.00 -18.22
N LEU A 87 -6.54 9.09 -19.18
CA LEU A 87 -5.69 9.07 -20.36
C LEU A 87 -6.57 9.28 -21.59
N ALA A 88 -6.18 10.19 -22.46
CA ALA A 88 -6.79 10.34 -23.77
C ALA A 88 -6.38 9.17 -24.67
N PRO A 89 -7.14 8.91 -25.76
CA PRO A 89 -6.74 7.89 -26.74
C PRO A 89 -5.32 8.11 -27.25
N GLY A 90 -4.49 7.08 -27.18
CA GLY A 90 -3.09 7.12 -27.58
C GLY A 90 -2.11 7.61 -26.51
N GLU A 91 -2.59 8.11 -25.36
CA GLU A 91 -1.74 8.47 -24.23
C GLU A 91 -1.37 7.23 -23.41
N SER A 92 -0.20 7.30 -22.77
CA SER A 92 0.27 6.29 -21.82
C SER A 92 0.89 6.95 -20.60
N GLU A 93 0.85 6.26 -19.47
CA GLU A 93 1.48 6.65 -18.22
C GLU A 93 2.23 5.46 -17.64
N THR A 94 3.38 5.72 -17.04
CA THR A 94 4.18 4.70 -16.38
C THR A 94 4.28 5.02 -14.90
N LEU A 95 3.93 4.06 -14.06
CA LEU A 95 4.15 4.10 -12.62
C LEU A 95 5.14 3.01 -12.25
N ALA A 96 6.09 3.34 -11.43
CA ALA A 96 7.13 2.41 -11.01
C ALA A 96 7.29 2.34 -9.49
N PHE A 97 7.59 1.18 -9.00
CA PHE A 97 8.10 0.97 -7.65
C PHE A 97 9.34 0.08 -7.71
N ARG A 98 10.16 0.17 -6.68
CA ARG A 98 11.35 -0.66 -6.54
C ARG A 98 11.28 -1.47 -5.27
N THR A 99 11.56 -2.77 -5.37
CA THR A 99 11.68 -3.64 -4.21
C THR A 99 13.13 -4.09 -4.06
N THR A 100 13.68 -3.91 -2.86
CA THR A 100 15.01 -4.37 -2.48
C THR A 100 14.88 -5.39 -1.37
N ILE A 101 15.53 -6.54 -1.53
CA ILE A 101 15.61 -7.59 -0.52
C ILE A 101 17.02 -7.60 0.02
N THR A 102 17.15 -7.53 1.35
CA THR A 102 18.42 -7.55 2.07
C THR A 102 18.43 -8.74 3.03
N GLU A 103 19.54 -9.45 3.11
CA GLU A 103 19.77 -10.53 4.05
C GLU A 103 20.57 -10.08 5.28
#